data_e04cb8cadd68291a7ea7e711dd85fb58
#
_entry.id   e04cb8cadd68291a7ea7e711dd85fb58
#
_cell.length_a   1.000
_cell.length_b   1.000
_cell.length_c   1.000
_cell.angle_alpha   90.00
_cell.angle_beta   90.00
_cell.angle_gamma   90.00
#
_symmetry.space_group_name_H-M   'P 1'
#
loop_
_entity.id
_entity.type
_entity.pdbx_description
1 polymer ?
#
loop_
_entity_poly.entity_id
_entity_poly.type
_entity_poly.pdbx_seq_one_letter_code
_entity_poly.pdbx_strand_id
1 'polypeptide(L)'
;EIPEYQLTPELYEGLDLKHWYEKCPELWLVVPLMQGAKLFGFIGLTEPRAAREINWEDHDLLKTAGQELANYLALMDTNEALANARQFETYNRLSAFVVHDLKNLVAQLSLVVKNSEKHKHNPEFIEDAMSTLTHSVEKMNRLLRQLRKGKVTVSRRKMDLNDVLEDVVVQQNNSLPKPQFEPYPDEIPITTDVDRLTAVLGHLVQNAQDATGKDGWIKLRLYKRENQAIIEIEDNGSGMDKAFIRERLFKPFDTTKGNAGMGIGVFEARQFAQDHSGSLEVLSTPGQGSKFVLKLLLSDSDLESDNTKREVV
;
A
#
# COMPACT_ATOMS: atom_id res chain seq x y z
N GLU A 1 -39.97 19.36 13.48
CA GLU A 1 -39.84 20.54 12.59
C GLU A 1 -39.33 21.75 13.38
N ILE A 2 -38.51 22.63 12.77
CA ILE A 2 -37.98 23.83 13.45
C ILE A 2 -39.11 24.80 13.87
N PRO A 3 -40.13 25.07 13.04
CA PRO A 3 -41.27 25.88 13.48
C PRO A 3 -42.01 25.31 14.69
N GLU A 4 -42.18 24.01 14.76
CA GLU A 4 -42.81 23.30 15.86
C GLU A 4 -41.97 23.39 17.15
N TYR A 5 -40.66 23.25 17.05
CA TYR A 5 -39.72 23.46 18.15
C TYR A 5 -39.78 24.89 18.70
N GLN A 6 -39.94 25.88 17.84
CA GLN A 6 -40.08 27.28 18.26
C GLN A 6 -41.39 27.59 18.96
N LEU A 7 -42.46 26.90 18.59
CA LEU A 7 -43.80 27.10 19.17
C LEU A 7 -43.99 26.35 20.49
N THR A 8 -43.37 25.19 20.64
CA THR A 8 -43.56 24.30 21.82
C THR A 8 -42.19 23.74 22.30
N PRO A 9 -41.27 24.61 22.75
CA PRO A 9 -39.93 24.18 23.14
C PRO A 9 -39.92 23.21 24.34
N GLU A 10 -40.93 23.22 25.17
CA GLU A 10 -41.06 22.32 26.32
C GLU A 10 -41.24 20.84 25.93
N LEU A 11 -41.64 20.54 24.71
CA LEU A 11 -41.75 19.16 24.21
C LEU A 11 -40.37 18.59 23.84
N TYR A 12 -39.35 19.43 23.78
CA TYR A 12 -37.99 19.08 23.30
C TYR A 12 -36.97 19.32 24.42
N GLU A 13 -37.31 19.07 25.68
CA GLU A 13 -36.42 19.22 26.82
C GLU A 13 -35.07 18.48 26.59
N GLY A 14 -33.95 19.20 26.75
CA GLY A 14 -32.60 18.69 26.55
C GLY A 14 -32.05 18.83 25.13
N LEU A 15 -32.83 19.37 24.18
CA LEU A 15 -32.38 19.69 22.83
C LEU A 15 -32.18 21.21 22.68
N ASP A 16 -30.90 21.64 22.56
CA ASP A 16 -30.60 23.04 22.23
C ASP A 16 -30.29 23.18 20.73
N LEU A 17 -31.33 23.42 19.95
CA LEU A 17 -31.19 23.69 18.50
C LEU A 17 -31.03 25.18 18.19
N LYS A 18 -31.12 26.08 19.20
CA LYS A 18 -31.05 27.54 19.00
C LYS A 18 -29.82 27.99 18.24
N HIS A 19 -28.67 27.48 18.63
CA HIS A 19 -27.39 27.79 17.97
C HIS A 19 -27.33 27.33 16.49
N TRP A 20 -28.10 26.33 16.11
CA TRP A 20 -28.14 25.75 14.76
C TRP A 20 -28.97 26.61 13.80
N TYR A 21 -30.21 26.96 14.19
CA TYR A 21 -31.04 27.80 13.31
C TYR A 21 -30.62 29.27 13.31
N GLU A 22 -29.91 29.77 14.34
CA GLU A 22 -29.26 31.07 14.28
C GLU A 22 -28.12 31.11 13.22
N LYS A 23 -27.41 30.02 13.03
CA LYS A 23 -26.36 29.90 11.99
C LYS A 23 -26.90 29.48 10.62
N CYS A 24 -27.99 28.74 10.59
CA CYS A 24 -28.61 28.22 9.37
C CYS A 24 -30.10 28.60 9.36
N PRO A 25 -30.44 29.87 9.06
CA PRO A 25 -31.85 30.34 9.09
C PRO A 25 -32.78 29.61 8.12
N GLU A 26 -32.21 28.96 7.10
CA GLU A 26 -32.95 28.16 6.13
C GLU A 26 -33.28 26.74 6.62
N LEU A 27 -32.83 26.39 7.83
CA LEU A 27 -33.07 25.06 8.40
C LEU A 27 -34.54 24.91 8.73
N TRP A 28 -35.19 23.93 8.09
CA TRP A 28 -36.63 23.66 8.21
C TRP A 28 -36.91 22.38 9.01
N LEU A 29 -36.09 21.31 8.77
CA LEU A 29 -36.30 20.02 9.41
C LEU A 29 -34.95 19.43 9.83
N VAL A 30 -34.93 18.77 10.99
CA VAL A 30 -33.78 18.02 11.50
C VAL A 30 -34.16 16.53 11.60
N VAL A 31 -33.43 15.70 10.91
CA VAL A 31 -33.61 14.24 10.92
C VAL A 31 -32.44 13.62 11.73
N PRO A 32 -32.75 12.96 12.87
CA PRO A 32 -31.73 12.29 13.65
C PRO A 32 -31.22 11.02 12.93
N LEU A 33 -29.92 10.83 12.92
CA LEU A 33 -29.26 9.63 12.42
C LEU A 33 -29.06 8.65 13.58
N MET A 34 -29.94 7.69 13.71
CA MET A 34 -29.96 6.73 14.82
C MET A 34 -29.36 5.40 14.40
N GLN A 35 -28.37 4.92 15.17
CA GLN A 35 -27.87 3.56 15.09
C GLN A 35 -28.39 2.77 16.32
N GLY A 36 -29.44 2.02 16.14
CA GLY A 36 -30.18 1.43 17.26
C GLY A 36 -30.73 2.51 18.21
N ALA A 37 -30.29 2.48 19.46
CA ALA A 37 -30.64 3.48 20.47
C ALA A 37 -29.62 4.64 20.59
N LYS A 38 -28.55 4.64 19.80
CA LYS A 38 -27.50 5.65 19.87
C LYS A 38 -27.66 6.69 18.78
N LEU A 39 -27.65 7.97 19.15
CA LEU A 39 -27.60 9.08 18.21
C LEU A 39 -26.18 9.16 17.61
N PHE A 40 -26.08 9.01 16.30
CA PHE A 40 -24.84 9.09 15.54
C PHE A 40 -24.59 10.51 15.03
N GLY A 41 -25.65 11.20 14.64
CA GLY A 41 -25.61 12.56 14.11
C GLY A 41 -27.00 13.01 13.67
N PHE A 42 -27.06 14.05 12.85
CA PHE A 42 -28.32 14.51 12.26
C PHE A 42 -28.11 15.18 10.91
N ILE A 43 -29.18 15.21 10.12
CA ILE A 43 -29.25 15.92 8.85
C ILE A 43 -30.20 17.09 9.01
N GLY A 44 -29.73 18.30 8.62
CA GLY A 44 -30.59 19.46 8.45
C GLY A 44 -31.10 19.53 7.02
N LEU A 45 -32.40 19.69 6.85
CA LEU A 45 -33.06 19.91 5.55
C LEU A 45 -33.57 21.35 5.50
N THR A 46 -33.41 21.97 4.34
CA THR A 46 -33.98 23.29 4.04
C THR A 46 -35.39 23.14 3.50
N GLU A 47 -36.15 24.23 3.53
CA GLU A 47 -37.54 24.25 3.05
C GLU A 47 -37.61 23.81 1.57
N PRO A 48 -38.58 22.92 1.22
CA PRO A 48 -38.74 22.47 -0.15
C PRO A 48 -39.21 23.62 -1.06
N ARG A 49 -38.79 23.61 -2.34
CA ARG A 49 -39.14 24.63 -3.33
C ARG A 49 -40.65 24.79 -3.53
N ALA A 50 -41.43 23.72 -3.33
CA ALA A 50 -42.88 23.74 -3.33
C ALA A 50 -43.31 23.50 -1.88
N ALA A 51 -43.90 24.51 -1.25
CA ALA A 51 -44.42 24.40 0.10
C ALA A 51 -45.49 23.30 0.16
N ARG A 52 -45.25 22.31 1.01
CA ARG A 52 -46.21 21.23 1.31
C ARG A 52 -46.11 20.84 2.78
N GLU A 53 -47.22 20.41 3.34
CA GLU A 53 -47.21 19.84 4.68
C GLU A 53 -46.55 18.46 4.65
N ILE A 54 -45.74 18.15 5.68
CA ILE A 54 -45.15 16.83 5.89
C ILE A 54 -46.26 15.89 6.37
N ASN A 55 -46.36 14.76 5.71
CA ASN A 55 -47.30 13.71 6.07
C ASN A 55 -46.57 12.52 6.74
N TRP A 56 -47.33 11.52 7.19
CA TRP A 56 -46.80 10.34 7.87
C TRP A 56 -45.87 9.51 6.95
N GLU A 57 -46.08 9.47 5.63
CA GLU A 57 -45.24 8.78 4.67
C GLU A 57 -43.87 9.46 4.56
N ASP A 58 -43.84 10.80 4.60
CA ASP A 58 -42.60 11.58 4.62
C ASP A 58 -41.79 11.31 5.88
N HIS A 59 -42.46 11.23 7.05
CA HIS A 59 -41.80 10.88 8.32
C HIS A 59 -41.21 9.47 8.28
N ASP A 60 -41.93 8.48 7.77
CA ASP A 60 -41.43 7.11 7.65
C ASP A 60 -40.26 7.01 6.66
N LEU A 61 -40.35 7.71 5.52
CA LEU A 61 -39.27 7.79 4.55
C LEU A 61 -38.01 8.41 5.14
N LEU A 62 -38.14 9.57 5.80
CA LEU A 62 -37.01 10.28 6.41
C LEU A 62 -36.37 9.47 7.54
N LYS A 63 -37.20 8.80 8.37
CA LYS A 63 -36.71 7.91 9.42
C LYS A 63 -35.92 6.74 8.85
N THR A 64 -36.45 6.10 7.81
CA THR A 64 -35.78 4.97 7.14
C THR A 64 -34.51 5.42 6.48
N ALA A 65 -34.51 6.53 5.72
CA ALA A 65 -33.36 7.09 5.09
C ALA A 65 -32.29 7.52 6.11
N GLY A 66 -32.70 8.14 7.22
CA GLY A 66 -31.81 8.50 8.31
C GLY A 66 -31.15 7.30 8.97
N GLN A 67 -31.90 6.21 9.14
CA GLN A 67 -31.36 4.96 9.69
C GLN A 67 -30.35 4.28 8.77
N GLU A 68 -30.64 4.21 7.46
CA GLU A 68 -29.72 3.67 6.46
C GLU A 68 -28.43 4.51 6.37
N LEU A 69 -28.56 5.83 6.40
CA LEU A 69 -27.40 6.72 6.37
C LEU A 69 -26.56 6.59 7.64
N ALA A 70 -27.21 6.48 8.81
CA ALA A 70 -26.51 6.24 10.08
C ALA A 70 -25.72 4.92 10.04
N ASN A 71 -26.31 3.85 9.52
CA ASN A 71 -25.65 2.56 9.37
C ASN A 71 -24.44 2.64 8.41
N TYR A 72 -24.60 3.37 7.29
CA TYR A 72 -23.52 3.56 6.32
C TYR A 72 -22.35 4.34 6.91
N LEU A 73 -22.61 5.44 7.61
CA LEU A 73 -21.58 6.26 8.26
C LEU A 73 -20.87 5.47 9.38
N ALA A 74 -21.61 4.71 10.19
CA ALA A 74 -21.04 3.85 11.21
C ALA A 74 -20.15 2.75 10.61
N LEU A 75 -20.52 2.20 9.45
CA LEU A 75 -19.69 1.25 8.72
C LEU A 75 -18.39 1.91 8.21
N MET A 76 -18.46 3.13 7.70
CA MET A 76 -17.27 3.89 7.30
C MET A 76 -16.32 4.14 8.48
N ASP A 77 -16.83 4.60 9.62
CA ASP A 77 -16.05 4.82 10.86
C ASP A 77 -15.37 3.52 11.31
N THR A 78 -16.10 2.41 11.29
CA THR A 78 -15.58 1.11 11.69
C THR A 78 -14.47 0.63 10.74
N ASN A 79 -14.65 0.84 9.44
CA ASN A 79 -13.64 0.50 8.44
C ASN A 79 -12.37 1.35 8.60
N GLU A 80 -12.52 2.64 8.88
CA GLU A 80 -11.38 3.54 9.14
C GLU A 80 -10.64 3.12 10.43
N ALA A 81 -11.36 2.85 11.51
CA ALA A 81 -10.77 2.37 12.74
C ALA A 81 -10.03 1.03 12.56
N LEU A 82 -10.60 0.12 11.77
CA LEU A 82 -9.96 -1.15 11.43
C LEU A 82 -8.70 -0.96 10.57
N ALA A 83 -8.72 -0.05 9.61
CA ALA A 83 -7.56 0.29 8.80
C ALA A 83 -6.42 0.87 9.67
N ASN A 84 -6.76 1.80 10.56
CA ASN A 84 -5.81 2.39 11.52
C ASN A 84 -5.23 1.34 12.49
N ALA A 85 -6.05 0.43 13.00
CA ALA A 85 -5.60 -0.65 13.86
C ALA A 85 -4.64 -1.62 13.14
N ARG A 86 -4.94 -1.97 11.89
CA ARG A 86 -4.05 -2.80 11.05
C ARG A 86 -2.72 -2.09 10.75
N GLN A 87 -2.76 -0.81 10.46
CA GLN A 87 -1.55 0.00 10.25
C GLN A 87 -0.70 0.03 11.52
N PHE A 88 -1.30 0.22 12.70
CA PHE A 88 -0.62 0.21 13.98
C PHE A 88 -0.01 -1.15 14.31
N GLU A 89 -0.72 -2.25 14.05
CA GLU A 89 -0.19 -3.61 14.22
C GLU A 89 1.03 -3.85 13.32
N THR A 90 0.96 -3.42 12.06
CA THR A 90 2.07 -3.50 11.10
C THR A 90 3.28 -2.70 11.58
N TYR A 91 3.05 -1.48 12.09
CA TYR A 91 4.10 -0.63 12.66
C TYR A 91 4.76 -1.27 13.90
N ASN A 92 3.97 -1.86 14.80
CA ASN A 92 4.49 -2.53 15.98
C ASN A 92 5.35 -3.76 15.62
N ARG A 93 4.91 -4.56 14.65
CA ARG A 93 5.70 -5.69 14.14
C ARG A 93 7.00 -5.23 13.49
N LEU A 94 6.95 -4.16 12.67
CA LEU A 94 8.15 -3.55 12.09
C LEU A 94 9.12 -3.08 13.16
N SER A 95 8.62 -2.38 14.18
CA SER A 95 9.45 -1.88 15.29
C SER A 95 10.12 -3.02 16.06
N ALA A 96 9.41 -4.10 16.36
CA ALA A 96 9.96 -5.27 17.03
C ALA A 96 11.07 -5.94 16.20
N PHE A 97 10.87 -6.04 14.89
CA PHE A 97 11.85 -6.59 13.95
C PHE A 97 13.11 -5.70 13.87
N VAL A 98 12.93 -4.38 13.73
CA VAL A 98 14.06 -3.42 13.70
C VAL A 98 14.88 -3.48 14.98
N VAL A 99 14.23 -3.55 16.15
CA VAL A 99 14.91 -3.67 17.44
C VAL A 99 15.70 -4.98 17.54
N HIS A 100 15.12 -6.10 17.07
CA HIS A 100 15.82 -7.39 17.04
C HIS A 100 17.06 -7.33 16.14
N ASP A 101 16.95 -6.78 14.95
CA ASP A 101 18.06 -6.67 14.00
C ASP A 101 19.17 -5.72 14.48
N LEU A 102 18.77 -4.59 15.09
CA LEU A 102 19.73 -3.69 15.76
C LEU A 102 20.49 -4.40 16.89
N LYS A 103 19.82 -5.21 17.72
CA LYS A 103 20.50 -6.01 18.76
C LYS A 103 21.53 -6.95 18.15
N ASN A 104 21.20 -7.62 17.05
CA ASN A 104 22.13 -8.53 16.38
C ASN A 104 23.34 -7.79 15.79
N LEU A 105 23.13 -6.63 15.16
CA LEU A 105 24.21 -5.77 14.66
C LEU A 105 25.12 -5.28 15.81
N VAL A 106 24.55 -4.81 16.91
CA VAL A 106 25.29 -4.38 18.09
C VAL A 106 26.11 -5.55 18.66
N ALA A 107 25.55 -6.75 18.73
CA ALA A 107 26.27 -7.93 19.22
C ALA A 107 27.46 -8.30 18.30
N GLN A 108 27.26 -8.29 16.96
CA GLN A 108 28.34 -8.55 16.00
C GLN A 108 29.46 -7.51 16.11
N LEU A 109 29.13 -6.22 16.12
CA LEU A 109 30.10 -5.15 16.23
C LEU A 109 30.85 -5.20 17.59
N SER A 110 30.16 -5.51 18.68
CA SER A 110 30.76 -5.69 20.00
C SER A 110 31.77 -6.84 20.02
N LEU A 111 31.47 -7.93 19.27
CA LEU A 111 32.38 -9.07 19.16
C LEU A 111 33.65 -8.67 18.38
N VAL A 112 33.49 -7.93 17.27
CA VAL A 112 34.63 -7.40 16.48
C VAL A 112 35.50 -6.52 17.36
N VAL A 113 34.92 -5.57 18.11
CA VAL A 113 35.66 -4.68 19.03
C VAL A 113 36.39 -5.48 20.10
N LYS A 114 35.73 -6.43 20.75
CA LYS A 114 36.34 -7.27 21.79
C LYS A 114 37.51 -8.10 21.26
N ASN A 115 37.38 -8.65 20.07
CA ASN A 115 38.42 -9.49 19.47
C ASN A 115 39.58 -8.63 18.92
N SER A 116 39.35 -7.37 18.54
CA SER A 116 40.35 -6.46 18.04
C SER A 116 41.50 -6.20 19.05
N GLU A 117 41.18 -6.21 20.35
CA GLU A 117 42.19 -6.04 21.41
C GLU A 117 43.30 -7.11 21.34
N LYS A 118 42.93 -8.35 20.97
CA LYS A 118 43.84 -9.50 20.89
C LYS A 118 44.44 -9.74 19.52
N HIS A 119 43.70 -9.38 18.45
CA HIS A 119 44.02 -9.79 17.07
C HIS A 119 44.28 -8.63 16.10
N LYS A 120 44.40 -7.38 16.62
CA LYS A 120 44.61 -6.16 15.81
C LYS A 120 45.82 -6.19 14.86
N HIS A 121 46.77 -7.11 15.04
CA HIS A 121 47.94 -7.27 14.19
C HIS A 121 47.85 -8.49 13.25
N ASN A 122 46.74 -9.26 13.27
CA ASN A 122 46.52 -10.35 12.36
C ASN A 122 45.82 -9.83 11.07
N PRO A 123 46.42 -9.94 9.89
CA PRO A 123 45.86 -9.45 8.64
C PRO A 123 44.51 -10.10 8.29
N GLU A 124 44.35 -11.41 8.52
CA GLU A 124 43.12 -12.14 8.26
C GLU A 124 41.96 -11.63 9.14
N PHE A 125 42.25 -11.35 10.44
CA PHE A 125 41.27 -10.74 11.32
C PHE A 125 40.85 -9.35 10.87
N ILE A 126 41.82 -8.52 10.36
CA ILE A 126 41.49 -7.17 9.88
C ILE A 126 40.58 -7.25 8.66
N GLU A 127 40.82 -8.15 7.72
CA GLU A 127 40.01 -8.35 6.53
C GLU A 127 38.60 -8.80 6.90
N ASP A 128 38.44 -9.79 7.79
CA ASP A 128 37.16 -10.27 8.28
C ASP A 128 36.39 -9.18 9.07
N ALA A 129 37.09 -8.41 9.91
CA ALA A 129 36.53 -7.29 10.63
C ALA A 129 35.99 -6.20 9.68
N MET A 130 36.75 -5.84 8.64
CA MET A 130 36.31 -4.86 7.63
C MET A 130 35.11 -5.35 6.82
N SER A 131 35.09 -6.62 6.46
CA SER A 131 33.92 -7.26 5.82
C SER A 131 32.69 -7.19 6.70
N THR A 132 32.82 -7.54 7.99
CA THR A 132 31.73 -7.48 8.99
C THR A 132 31.22 -6.06 9.19
N LEU A 133 32.11 -5.06 9.24
CA LEU A 133 31.73 -3.64 9.35
C LEU A 133 30.95 -3.19 8.12
N THR A 134 31.45 -3.52 6.92
CA THR A 134 30.76 -3.17 5.66
C THR A 134 29.35 -3.74 5.61
N HIS A 135 29.19 -5.02 5.88
CA HIS A 135 27.88 -5.67 5.95
C HIS A 135 26.96 -5.04 7.01
N SER A 136 27.52 -4.67 8.17
CA SER A 136 26.75 -4.03 9.25
C SER A 136 26.25 -2.65 8.83
N VAL A 137 27.08 -1.85 8.15
CA VAL A 137 26.70 -0.52 7.64
C VAL A 137 25.63 -0.65 6.55
N GLU A 138 25.78 -1.58 5.62
CA GLU A 138 24.77 -1.84 4.58
C GLU A 138 23.42 -2.24 5.18
N LYS A 139 23.45 -3.12 6.19
CA LYS A 139 22.23 -3.56 6.89
C LYS A 139 21.58 -2.40 7.65
N MET A 140 22.35 -1.56 8.37
CA MET A 140 21.83 -0.35 9.03
C MET A 140 21.21 0.62 8.02
N ASN A 141 21.86 0.88 6.89
CA ASN A 141 21.33 1.76 5.86
C ASN A 141 20.02 1.22 5.26
N ARG A 142 19.89 -0.10 5.14
CA ARG A 142 18.64 -0.76 4.72
C ARG A 142 17.52 -0.54 5.73
N LEU A 143 17.78 -0.75 7.03
CA LEU A 143 16.82 -0.51 8.11
C LEU A 143 16.38 0.97 8.17
N LEU A 144 17.32 1.91 8.04
CA LEU A 144 17.01 3.34 8.03
C LEU A 144 16.13 3.75 6.84
N ARG A 145 16.39 3.22 5.64
CA ARG A 145 15.54 3.47 4.47
C ARG A 145 14.11 3.01 4.69
N GLN A 146 13.91 1.90 5.39
CA GLN A 146 12.58 1.35 5.67
C GLN A 146 11.82 2.15 6.73
N LEU A 147 12.50 2.65 7.76
CA LEU A 147 11.89 3.54 8.76
C LEU A 147 11.51 4.90 8.18
N ARG A 148 12.25 5.39 7.18
CA ARG A 148 11.95 6.67 6.51
C ARG A 148 10.69 6.65 5.63
N LYS A 149 10.23 5.50 5.18
CA LYS A 149 9.03 5.37 4.31
C LYS A 149 7.71 5.84 4.95
N GLY A 150 7.68 6.20 6.24
CA GLY A 150 6.48 6.69 6.95
C GLY A 150 6.04 8.13 6.66
N LYS A 151 6.80 8.97 5.92
CA LYS A 151 6.47 10.37 5.61
C LYS A 151 7.04 10.84 4.28
N VAL A 152 6.85 10.08 3.21
CA VAL A 152 7.19 10.59 1.87
C VAL A 152 5.95 11.30 1.31
N THR A 153 6.04 12.58 1.07
CA THR A 153 5.14 13.31 0.18
C THR A 153 5.12 12.55 -1.14
N VAL A 154 3.97 11.97 -1.48
CA VAL A 154 3.79 11.18 -2.70
C VAL A 154 4.01 12.10 -3.90
N SER A 155 5.21 12.08 -4.47
CA SER A 155 5.54 12.80 -5.70
C SER A 155 5.13 11.94 -6.88
N ARG A 156 3.86 12.02 -7.29
CA ARG A 156 3.41 11.36 -8.52
C ARG A 156 4.02 12.07 -9.72
N ARG A 157 4.68 11.32 -10.59
CA ARG A 157 5.26 11.79 -11.86
C ARG A 157 4.76 10.92 -12.99
N LYS A 158 4.59 11.51 -14.18
CA LYS A 158 4.29 10.77 -15.40
C LYS A 158 5.60 10.26 -15.99
N MET A 159 5.72 8.96 -16.19
CA MET A 159 6.90 8.30 -16.78
C MET A 159 6.47 7.14 -17.66
N ASP A 160 7.32 6.73 -18.59
CA ASP A 160 7.14 5.49 -19.33
C ASP A 160 7.54 4.29 -18.47
N LEU A 161 6.72 3.25 -18.49
CA LEU A 161 7.02 2.00 -17.76
C LEU A 161 8.22 1.26 -18.32
N ASN A 162 8.56 1.43 -19.62
CA ASN A 162 9.78 0.88 -20.18
C ASN A 162 11.01 1.44 -19.46
N ASP A 163 11.09 2.77 -19.30
CA ASP A 163 12.22 3.44 -18.62
C ASP A 163 12.36 2.97 -17.17
N VAL A 164 11.24 2.84 -16.45
CA VAL A 164 11.23 2.37 -15.07
C VAL A 164 11.78 0.94 -14.97
N LEU A 165 11.39 0.05 -15.90
CA LEU A 165 11.85 -1.34 -15.90
C LEU A 165 13.32 -1.46 -16.32
N GLU A 166 13.79 -0.65 -17.25
CA GLU A 166 15.22 -0.57 -17.60
C GLU A 166 16.05 -0.14 -16.40
N ASP A 167 15.63 0.89 -15.67
CA ASP A 167 16.30 1.33 -14.44
C ASP A 167 16.37 0.23 -13.39
N VAL A 168 15.29 -0.53 -13.18
CA VAL A 168 15.25 -1.68 -12.26
C VAL A 168 16.28 -2.75 -12.69
N VAL A 169 16.32 -3.08 -13.97
CA VAL A 169 17.28 -4.08 -14.50
C VAL A 169 18.72 -3.63 -14.29
N VAL A 170 19.03 -2.36 -14.57
CA VAL A 170 20.37 -1.79 -14.35
C VAL A 170 20.75 -1.87 -12.87
N GLN A 171 19.85 -1.51 -11.96
CA GLN A 171 20.10 -1.56 -10.52
C GLN A 171 20.32 -3.00 -9.99
N GLN A 172 19.65 -3.99 -10.57
CA GLN A 172 19.75 -5.39 -10.17
C GLN A 172 20.82 -6.18 -10.93
N ASN A 173 21.57 -5.55 -11.82
CA ASN A 173 22.55 -6.22 -12.68
C ASN A 173 23.85 -6.67 -11.96
N ASN A 174 24.01 -6.28 -10.69
CA ASN A 174 25.15 -6.64 -9.84
C ASN A 174 25.04 -8.05 -9.22
N SER A 175 23.87 -8.66 -9.28
CA SER A 175 23.59 -9.99 -8.74
C SER A 175 23.30 -10.99 -9.86
N LEU A 176 23.62 -12.27 -9.63
CA LEU A 176 23.32 -13.35 -10.57
C LEU A 176 22.09 -14.15 -10.11
N PRO A 177 21.28 -14.64 -11.05
CA PRO A 177 21.32 -14.39 -12.50
C PRO A 177 20.91 -12.97 -12.86
N LYS A 178 21.49 -12.44 -13.94
CA LYS A 178 21.14 -11.11 -14.43
C LYS A 178 19.73 -11.11 -15.02
N PRO A 179 18.86 -10.16 -14.65
CA PRO A 179 17.53 -10.06 -15.22
C PRO A 179 17.59 -9.62 -16.70
N GLN A 180 16.75 -10.23 -17.54
CA GLN A 180 16.55 -9.86 -18.94
C GLN A 180 15.22 -9.15 -19.08
N PHE A 181 15.21 -8.02 -19.78
CA PHE A 181 13.98 -7.26 -20.03
C PHE A 181 13.56 -7.32 -21.49
N GLU A 182 12.31 -7.64 -21.73
CA GLU A 182 11.63 -7.58 -23.03
C GLU A 182 10.68 -6.38 -23.02
N PRO A 183 11.08 -5.21 -23.59
CA PRO A 183 10.26 -4.00 -23.55
C PRO A 183 9.03 -4.13 -24.45
N TYR A 184 8.01 -3.35 -24.11
CA TYR A 184 6.86 -3.17 -25.00
C TYR A 184 7.23 -2.19 -26.12
N PRO A 185 6.79 -2.41 -27.39
CA PRO A 185 7.21 -1.59 -28.52
C PRO A 185 6.80 -0.11 -28.43
N ASP A 186 5.68 0.17 -27.76
CA ASP A 186 5.13 1.51 -27.61
C ASP A 186 5.34 2.04 -26.18
N GLU A 187 5.25 3.34 -25.99
CA GLU A 187 5.28 3.96 -24.66
C GLU A 187 4.03 3.55 -23.86
N ILE A 188 4.21 3.20 -22.59
CA ILE A 188 3.13 2.99 -21.62
C ILE A 188 3.29 4.01 -20.50
N PRO A 189 2.77 5.23 -20.66
CA PRO A 189 2.86 6.26 -19.65
C PRO A 189 2.02 5.90 -18.43
N ILE A 190 2.57 6.12 -17.25
CA ILE A 190 1.88 5.95 -15.96
C ILE A 190 2.17 7.14 -15.04
N THR A 191 1.13 7.64 -14.37
CA THR A 191 1.24 8.69 -13.35
C THR A 191 1.27 8.07 -11.96
N THR A 192 2.45 7.91 -11.38
CA THR A 192 2.64 7.19 -10.12
C THR A 192 3.79 7.76 -9.29
N ASP A 193 3.93 7.27 -8.06
CA ASP A 193 5.15 7.38 -7.26
C ASP A 193 6.22 6.43 -7.86
N VAL A 194 7.05 6.98 -8.73
CA VAL A 194 8.06 6.23 -9.49
C VAL A 194 9.08 5.58 -8.56
N ASP A 195 9.49 6.27 -7.48
CA ASP A 195 10.48 5.75 -6.54
C ASP A 195 9.92 4.53 -5.79
N ARG A 196 8.63 4.56 -5.44
CA ARG A 196 7.93 3.42 -4.83
C ARG A 196 7.75 2.27 -5.83
N LEU A 197 7.38 2.55 -7.08
CA LEU A 197 7.25 1.53 -8.13
C LEU A 197 8.59 0.83 -8.38
N THR A 198 9.66 1.60 -8.57
CA THR A 198 11.03 1.07 -8.76
C THR A 198 11.46 0.19 -7.60
N ALA A 199 11.18 0.60 -6.35
CA ALA A 199 11.49 -0.19 -5.17
C ALA A 199 10.70 -1.52 -5.12
N VAL A 200 9.41 -1.48 -5.45
CA VAL A 200 8.53 -2.67 -5.50
C VAL A 200 9.01 -3.66 -6.55
N LEU A 201 9.28 -3.19 -7.77
CA LEU A 201 9.79 -4.03 -8.86
C LEU A 201 11.18 -4.60 -8.51
N GLY A 202 12.06 -3.77 -7.95
CA GLY A 202 13.37 -4.20 -7.46
C GLY A 202 13.28 -5.32 -6.42
N HIS A 203 12.33 -5.25 -5.47
CA HIS A 203 12.09 -6.31 -4.50
C HIS A 203 11.61 -7.62 -5.14
N LEU A 204 10.74 -7.53 -6.16
CA LEU A 204 10.28 -8.73 -6.87
C LEU A 204 11.41 -9.39 -7.66
N VAL A 205 12.25 -8.59 -8.35
CA VAL A 205 13.44 -9.08 -9.07
C VAL A 205 14.45 -9.69 -8.10
N GLN A 206 14.72 -9.04 -6.97
CA GLN A 206 15.62 -9.58 -5.95
C GLN A 206 15.11 -10.92 -5.39
N ASN A 207 13.78 -11.05 -5.18
CA ASN A 207 13.19 -12.32 -4.76
C ASN A 207 13.40 -13.43 -5.80
N ALA A 208 13.28 -13.09 -7.08
CA ALA A 208 13.57 -14.02 -8.17
C ALA A 208 15.04 -14.43 -8.18
N GLN A 209 15.99 -13.47 -8.02
CA GLN A 209 17.44 -13.75 -7.92
C GLN A 209 17.77 -14.67 -6.74
N ASP A 210 17.19 -14.39 -5.58
CA ASP A 210 17.41 -15.19 -4.37
C ASP A 210 16.86 -16.63 -4.47
N ALA A 211 15.80 -16.83 -5.26
CA ALA A 211 15.19 -18.15 -5.48
C ALA A 211 15.86 -18.94 -6.62
N THR A 212 16.68 -18.28 -7.44
CA THR A 212 17.24 -18.84 -8.67
C THR A 212 18.74 -19.08 -8.54
N GLY A 213 19.21 -20.24 -9.00
CA GLY A 213 20.64 -20.54 -9.04
C GLY A 213 21.39 -19.62 -10.02
N LYS A 214 22.72 -19.51 -9.86
CA LYS A 214 23.57 -18.60 -10.67
C LYS A 214 23.48 -18.85 -12.18
N ASP A 215 23.19 -20.09 -12.59
CA ASP A 215 23.05 -20.51 -13.98
C ASP A 215 21.61 -20.46 -14.49
N GLY A 216 20.68 -19.99 -13.66
CA GLY A 216 19.29 -19.83 -14.04
C GLY A 216 19.02 -18.55 -14.82
N TRP A 217 17.74 -18.22 -15.01
CA TRP A 217 17.33 -17.01 -15.73
C TRP A 217 16.17 -16.31 -15.06
N ILE A 218 16.10 -14.99 -15.29
CA ILE A 218 15.00 -14.13 -14.86
C ILE A 218 14.61 -13.26 -16.05
N LYS A 219 13.30 -13.23 -16.35
CA LYS A 219 12.74 -12.46 -17.46
C LYS A 219 11.71 -11.48 -16.95
N LEU A 220 11.83 -10.23 -17.37
CA LEU A 220 10.85 -9.19 -17.20
C LEU A 220 10.19 -8.93 -18.54
N ARG A 221 8.87 -8.84 -18.56
CA ARG A 221 8.09 -8.50 -19.74
C ARG A 221 7.10 -7.42 -19.41
N LEU A 222 6.94 -6.46 -20.32
CA LEU A 222 5.93 -5.42 -20.24
C LEU A 222 4.98 -5.56 -21.43
N TYR A 223 3.67 -5.48 -21.16
CA TYR A 223 2.66 -5.38 -22.20
C TYR A 223 1.41 -4.67 -21.71
N LYS A 224 0.62 -4.17 -22.66
CA LYS A 224 -0.62 -3.45 -22.43
C LYS A 224 -1.80 -4.31 -22.90
N ARG A 225 -2.82 -4.42 -22.07
CA ARG A 225 -4.11 -4.99 -22.44
C ARG A 225 -5.20 -4.01 -22.08
N GLU A 226 -5.95 -3.55 -23.09
CA GLU A 226 -7.00 -2.54 -22.88
C GLU A 226 -6.45 -1.35 -22.08
N ASN A 227 -6.96 -1.14 -20.88
CA ASN A 227 -6.60 -0.05 -19.99
C ASN A 227 -5.66 -0.47 -18.85
N GLN A 228 -4.94 -1.59 -19.01
CA GLN A 228 -4.03 -2.11 -18.00
C GLN A 228 -2.62 -2.26 -18.53
N ALA A 229 -1.65 -1.79 -17.75
CA ALA A 229 -0.26 -2.19 -17.92
C ALA A 229 -0.02 -3.48 -17.14
N ILE A 230 0.64 -4.45 -17.75
CA ILE A 230 0.93 -5.76 -17.18
C ILE A 230 2.44 -5.96 -17.20
N ILE A 231 3.01 -6.16 -16.02
CA ILE A 231 4.43 -6.42 -15.79
C ILE A 231 4.56 -7.85 -15.29
N GLU A 232 5.22 -8.71 -16.05
CA GLU A 232 5.57 -10.06 -15.65
C GLU A 232 7.03 -10.15 -15.22
N ILE A 233 7.27 -10.82 -14.10
CA ILE A 233 8.61 -11.18 -13.62
C ILE A 233 8.60 -12.70 -13.44
N GLU A 234 9.38 -13.39 -14.27
CA GLU A 234 9.42 -14.85 -14.35
C GLU A 234 10.82 -15.36 -14.07
N ASP A 235 10.93 -16.37 -13.22
CA ASP A 235 12.18 -17.04 -12.86
C ASP A 235 12.05 -18.57 -13.03
N ASN A 236 13.19 -19.25 -13.18
CA ASN A 236 13.27 -20.71 -13.18
C ASN A 236 13.88 -21.25 -11.87
N GLY A 237 13.64 -20.59 -10.76
CA GLY A 237 14.18 -20.94 -9.45
C GLY A 237 13.45 -22.09 -8.76
N SER A 238 13.57 -22.12 -7.43
CA SER A 238 13.03 -23.20 -6.59
C SER A 238 11.50 -23.30 -6.59
N GLY A 239 10.80 -22.24 -6.98
CA GLY A 239 9.34 -22.16 -6.93
C GLY A 239 8.76 -22.23 -5.53
N MET A 240 7.43 -22.24 -5.46
CA MET A 240 6.64 -22.24 -4.22
C MET A 240 5.47 -23.21 -4.31
N ASP A 241 5.11 -23.82 -3.18
CA ASP A 241 3.89 -24.63 -3.10
C ASP A 241 2.62 -23.79 -2.94
N LYS A 242 1.46 -24.39 -3.29
CA LYS A 242 0.17 -23.69 -3.25
C LYS A 242 -0.26 -23.27 -1.84
N ALA A 243 0.12 -24.03 -0.81
CA ALA A 243 -0.22 -23.71 0.57
C ALA A 243 0.55 -22.46 1.03
N PHE A 244 1.85 -22.38 0.72
CA PHE A 244 2.67 -21.20 1.01
C PHE A 244 2.12 -19.93 0.31
N ILE A 245 1.77 -20.03 -0.98
CA ILE A 245 1.21 -18.89 -1.74
C ILE A 245 -0.07 -18.39 -1.09
N ARG A 246 -0.99 -19.31 -0.72
CA ARG A 246 -2.30 -18.94 -0.17
C ARG A 246 -2.21 -18.41 1.25
N GLU A 247 -1.35 -18.98 2.09
CA GLU A 247 -1.39 -18.76 3.54
C GLU A 247 -0.31 -17.80 4.06
N ARG A 248 0.83 -17.70 3.34
CA ARG A 248 2.04 -17.05 3.87
C ARG A 248 2.59 -15.95 2.98
N LEU A 249 2.67 -16.14 1.66
CA LEU A 249 3.37 -15.27 0.72
C LEU A 249 3.00 -13.78 0.83
N PHE A 250 1.73 -13.49 1.07
CA PHE A 250 1.21 -12.13 1.18
C PHE A 250 1.11 -11.61 2.62
N LYS A 251 1.54 -12.38 3.60
CA LYS A 251 1.61 -11.91 4.98
C LYS A 251 2.89 -11.11 5.20
N PRO A 252 2.80 -9.89 5.72
CA PRO A 252 4.00 -9.12 6.02
C PRO A 252 4.81 -9.82 7.11
N PHE A 253 6.14 -9.76 6.97
CA PHE A 253 7.11 -10.36 7.90
C PHE A 253 7.16 -11.89 7.90
N ASP A 254 6.45 -12.56 7.00
CA ASP A 254 6.58 -14.01 6.81
C ASP A 254 7.62 -14.30 5.71
N THR A 255 8.73 -14.90 6.10
CA THR A 255 9.85 -15.19 5.22
C THR A 255 10.41 -16.57 5.46
N THR A 256 10.83 -17.25 4.39
CA THR A 256 11.57 -18.51 4.45
C THR A 256 13.10 -18.28 4.50
N LYS A 257 13.55 -17.03 4.32
CA LYS A 257 14.96 -16.66 4.21
C LYS A 257 15.62 -16.32 5.57
N GLY A 258 14.92 -16.56 6.68
CA GLY A 258 15.42 -16.23 8.02
C GLY A 258 15.79 -14.74 8.14
N ASN A 259 16.99 -14.45 8.68
CA ASN A 259 17.48 -13.08 8.89
C ASN A 259 17.88 -12.33 7.59
N ALA A 260 17.88 -12.99 6.44
CA ALA A 260 18.31 -12.38 5.17
C ALA A 260 17.17 -11.65 4.44
N GLY A 261 15.91 -11.95 4.76
CA GLY A 261 14.76 -11.32 4.10
C GLY A 261 13.68 -10.93 5.11
N MET A 262 13.13 -9.71 4.98
CA MET A 262 12.10 -9.20 5.90
C MET A 262 10.68 -9.69 5.61
N GLY A 263 10.44 -10.38 4.49
CA GLY A 263 9.11 -10.83 4.11
C GLY A 263 8.12 -9.70 3.83
N ILE A 264 8.58 -8.52 3.40
CA ILE A 264 7.72 -7.36 3.14
C ILE A 264 7.53 -7.11 1.64
N GLY A 265 8.49 -7.46 0.79
CA GLY A 265 8.53 -7.05 -0.61
C GLY A 265 7.29 -7.45 -1.42
N VAL A 266 6.79 -8.69 -1.26
CA VAL A 266 5.59 -9.15 -1.96
C VAL A 266 4.33 -8.50 -1.40
N PHE A 267 4.28 -8.25 -0.09
CA PHE A 267 3.18 -7.52 0.55
C PHE A 267 3.13 -6.06 0.04
N GLU A 268 4.27 -5.36 -0.02
CA GLU A 268 4.37 -4.00 -0.58
C GLU A 268 3.94 -3.96 -2.06
N ALA A 269 4.33 -4.96 -2.84
CA ALA A 269 3.95 -5.07 -4.24
C ALA A 269 2.43 -5.24 -4.41
N ARG A 270 1.80 -6.08 -3.59
CA ARG A 270 0.34 -6.25 -3.59
C ARG A 270 -0.38 -4.97 -3.18
N GLN A 271 0.11 -4.30 -2.15
CA GLN A 271 -0.46 -3.03 -1.68
C GLN A 271 -0.34 -1.94 -2.76
N PHE A 272 0.82 -1.85 -3.42
CA PHE A 272 1.04 -0.92 -4.53
C PHE A 272 0.06 -1.18 -5.67
N ALA A 273 -0.15 -2.44 -6.06
CA ALA A 273 -1.13 -2.81 -7.08
C ALA A 273 -2.54 -2.36 -6.70
N GLN A 274 -2.96 -2.61 -5.46
CA GLN A 274 -4.28 -2.22 -4.95
C GLN A 274 -4.47 -0.70 -4.94
N ASP A 275 -3.45 0.07 -4.55
CA ASP A 275 -3.47 1.54 -4.59
C ASP A 275 -3.65 2.10 -6.01
N HIS A 276 -3.34 1.30 -7.05
CA HIS A 276 -3.52 1.62 -8.47
C HIS A 276 -4.69 0.85 -9.11
N SER A 277 -5.68 0.44 -8.29
CA SER A 277 -6.86 -0.32 -8.76
C SER A 277 -6.51 -1.55 -9.60
N GLY A 278 -5.34 -2.12 -9.33
CA GLY A 278 -4.78 -3.28 -10.00
C GLY A 278 -4.70 -4.51 -9.11
N SER A 279 -3.89 -5.49 -9.51
CA SER A 279 -3.68 -6.72 -8.77
C SER A 279 -2.26 -7.26 -8.91
N LEU A 280 -1.83 -8.07 -7.94
CA LEU A 280 -0.63 -8.89 -8.02
C LEU A 280 -1.03 -10.37 -7.99
N GLU A 281 -0.75 -11.07 -9.05
CA GLU A 281 -0.99 -12.51 -9.19
C GLU A 281 0.34 -13.27 -9.15
N VAL A 282 0.31 -14.51 -8.67
CA VAL A 282 1.49 -15.36 -8.57
C VAL A 282 1.15 -16.76 -9.09
N LEU A 283 1.94 -17.21 -10.04
CA LEU A 283 1.92 -18.58 -10.57
C LEU A 283 3.25 -19.22 -10.23
N SER A 284 3.25 -20.32 -9.48
CA SER A 284 4.48 -21.00 -9.10
C SER A 284 4.26 -22.48 -8.89
N THR A 285 5.29 -23.26 -9.19
CA THR A 285 5.33 -24.71 -8.97
C THR A 285 6.70 -25.07 -8.39
N PRO A 286 6.78 -25.87 -7.31
CA PRO A 286 8.04 -26.31 -6.76
C PRO A 286 8.97 -26.93 -7.82
N GLY A 287 10.20 -26.43 -7.88
CA GLY A 287 11.24 -26.87 -8.83
C GLY A 287 11.09 -26.35 -10.26
N GLN A 288 10.07 -25.53 -10.56
CA GLN A 288 9.86 -24.97 -11.91
C GLN A 288 9.97 -23.43 -11.96
N GLY A 289 10.14 -22.80 -10.79
CA GLY A 289 10.22 -21.35 -10.67
C GLY A 289 8.89 -20.68 -10.38
N SER A 290 8.89 -19.35 -10.52
CA SER A 290 7.73 -18.50 -10.21
C SER A 290 7.52 -17.45 -11.28
N LYS A 291 6.27 -17.02 -11.45
CA LYS A 291 5.87 -15.89 -12.27
C LYS A 291 5.01 -14.95 -11.43
N PHE A 292 5.47 -13.74 -11.22
CA PHE A 292 4.71 -12.65 -10.64
C PHE A 292 4.12 -11.80 -11.76
N VAL A 293 2.83 -11.50 -11.67
CA VAL A 293 2.10 -10.69 -12.66
C VAL A 293 1.51 -9.49 -11.94
N LEU A 294 2.13 -8.32 -12.11
CA LEU A 294 1.67 -7.05 -11.59
C LEU A 294 0.81 -6.37 -12.66
N LYS A 295 -0.47 -6.15 -12.35
CA LYS A 295 -1.43 -5.44 -13.21
C LYS A 295 -1.70 -4.07 -12.60
N LEU A 296 -1.59 -3.00 -13.38
CA LEU A 296 -1.85 -1.63 -12.97
C LEU A 296 -2.89 -1.02 -13.92
N LEU A 297 -3.93 -0.39 -13.37
CA LEU A 297 -4.90 0.33 -14.17
C LEU A 297 -4.30 1.67 -14.62
N LEU A 298 -4.35 1.93 -15.93
CA LEU A 298 -3.95 3.21 -16.50
C LEU A 298 -5.11 4.20 -16.40
N SER A 299 -4.85 5.42 -15.95
CA SER A 299 -5.86 6.47 -15.87
C SER A 299 -6.14 7.06 -17.27
N ASP A 300 -7.28 7.72 -17.46
CA ASP A 300 -7.62 8.37 -18.71
C ASP A 300 -6.55 9.40 -19.12
N SER A 301 -5.95 10.10 -18.16
CA SER A 301 -4.82 11.02 -18.40
C SER A 301 -3.53 10.33 -18.85
N ASP A 302 -3.38 9.04 -18.58
CA ASP A 302 -2.25 8.24 -19.06
C ASP A 302 -2.49 7.74 -20.50
N LEU A 303 -3.75 7.63 -20.93
CA LEU A 303 -4.16 7.12 -22.25
C LEU A 303 -4.24 8.20 -23.34
N GLU A 304 -4.54 9.45 -22.97
CA GLU A 304 -4.70 10.56 -23.94
C GLU A 304 -3.42 10.90 -24.72
N SER A 305 -2.25 10.50 -24.24
CA SER A 305 -0.99 10.70 -24.98
C SER A 305 -0.82 9.80 -26.22
N ASP A 306 -1.62 8.73 -26.34
CA ASP A 306 -1.54 7.76 -27.45
C ASP A 306 -2.30 8.25 -28.71
N ASN A 307 -3.32 9.13 -28.52
CA ASN A 307 -4.14 9.63 -29.64
C ASN A 307 -3.50 10.79 -30.42
N THR A 308 -2.59 11.54 -29.81
CA THR A 308 -2.01 12.73 -30.46
C THR A 308 -0.94 12.38 -31.52
N LYS A 309 -0.38 11.18 -31.48
CA LYS A 309 0.63 10.72 -32.46
C LYS A 309 0.02 10.00 -33.70
N ARG A 310 -1.27 9.63 -33.64
CA ARG A 310 -1.94 8.94 -34.80
C ARG A 310 -2.63 9.86 -35.81
N GLU A 311 -2.74 11.16 -35.53
CA GLU A 311 -3.35 12.13 -36.45
C GLU A 311 -2.36 12.89 -37.37
N VAL A 312 -1.06 12.55 -37.33
CA VAL A 312 -0.05 13.17 -38.18
C VAL A 312 0.69 12.07 -38.98
N VAL A 313 -0.02 11.44 -39.91
CA VAL A 313 0.57 10.77 -41.10
C VAL A 313 -0.39 10.92 -42.29
#